data_13d38411674877eccb51048ed7b0128b
#
_entry.id   13d38411674877eccb51048ed7b0128b
#
_cell.length_a   1.000
_cell.length_b   1.000
_cell.length_c   1.000
_cell.angle_alpha   90.00
_cell.angle_beta   90.00
_cell.angle_gamma   90.00
#
_symmetry.space_group_name_H-M   'P 1'
#
loop_
_entity.id
_entity.type
_entity.pdbx_description
1 polymer ?
#
loop_
_entity_poly.entity_id
_entity_poly.type
_entity_poly.pdbx_seq_one_letter_code
_entity_poly.pdbx_strand_id
1 'polypeptide(L)'
;MNTRNRLAMLTSAALLACWLSSASTAADPARPEKNRGTAQPLLTQDLPDIPGKEVVVLTVTYLPGGASLPHRHDADVFVYVLEGSVLMQVDGQPPVTLGPGQTFHEGPGDIHRQSANASATQPAKFVVFMIKDKNKPATRAAD
;
A
#
# COMPACT_ATOMS: atom_id res chain seq x y z
N MET A 1 -45.29 67.28 -33.35
CA MET A 1 -45.61 66.93 -31.96
C MET A 1 -44.87 65.64 -31.64
N ASN A 2 -44.02 65.70 -30.62
CA ASN A 2 -42.93 64.75 -30.35
C ASN A 2 -43.41 63.46 -29.65
N THR A 3 -43.06 62.34 -30.19
CA THR A 3 -43.11 61.04 -29.49
C THR A 3 -41.69 60.53 -29.34
N ARG A 4 -41.18 60.54 -28.10
CA ARG A 4 -39.88 60.04 -27.69
C ARG A 4 -39.92 58.52 -27.53
N ASN A 5 -39.21 57.81 -28.41
CA ASN A 5 -38.91 56.38 -28.26
C ASN A 5 -37.86 56.22 -27.14
N ARG A 6 -38.18 55.48 -26.08
CA ARG A 6 -37.24 55.00 -25.08
C ARG A 6 -36.84 53.57 -25.44
N LEU A 7 -35.61 53.41 -25.86
CA LEU A 7 -34.96 52.16 -26.11
C LEU A 7 -34.55 51.52 -24.79
N ALA A 8 -35.12 50.41 -24.43
CA ALA A 8 -34.76 49.65 -23.23
C ALA A 8 -33.55 48.71 -23.61
N MET A 9 -32.42 48.98 -22.98
CA MET A 9 -31.28 48.06 -23.04
C MET A 9 -31.52 46.86 -22.10
N LEU A 10 -31.62 45.67 -22.66
CA LEU A 10 -31.58 44.44 -21.93
C LEU A 10 -30.12 44.02 -21.73
N THR A 11 -29.63 44.14 -20.52
CA THR A 11 -28.31 43.60 -20.15
C THR A 11 -28.45 42.12 -19.81
N SER A 12 -27.99 41.27 -20.70
CA SER A 12 -27.89 39.81 -20.47
C SER A 12 -26.67 39.54 -19.58
N ALA A 13 -26.91 39.19 -18.30
CA ALA A 13 -25.90 38.66 -17.40
C ALA A 13 -25.65 37.20 -17.74
N ALA A 14 -24.51 36.90 -18.34
CA ALA A 14 -24.04 35.55 -18.56
C ALA A 14 -23.49 34.99 -17.24
N LEU A 15 -24.20 34.06 -16.63
CA LEU A 15 -23.74 33.28 -15.49
C LEU A 15 -22.76 32.21 -15.97
N LEU A 16 -21.47 32.44 -15.75
CA LEU A 16 -20.41 31.49 -15.98
C LEU A 16 -20.48 30.44 -14.85
N ALA A 17 -21.11 29.29 -15.11
CA ALA A 17 -21.09 28.16 -14.20
C ALA A 17 -19.70 27.51 -14.25
N CYS A 18 -18.90 27.76 -13.23
CA CYS A 18 -17.61 27.10 -13.02
C CYS A 18 -17.87 25.66 -12.56
N TRP A 19 -17.73 24.69 -13.46
CA TRP A 19 -17.77 23.26 -13.12
C TRP A 19 -16.43 22.91 -12.48
N LEU A 20 -16.42 22.86 -11.16
CA LEU A 20 -15.33 22.22 -10.40
C LEU A 20 -15.42 20.72 -10.61
N SER A 21 -14.68 20.21 -11.59
CA SER A 21 -14.45 18.78 -11.73
C SER A 21 -13.62 18.31 -10.54
N SER A 22 -14.30 17.79 -9.52
CA SER A 22 -13.65 17.03 -8.47
C SER A 22 -13.10 15.76 -9.10
N ALA A 23 -11.78 15.72 -9.33
CA ALA A 23 -11.09 14.51 -9.68
C ALA A 23 -11.20 13.56 -8.48
N SER A 24 -12.21 12.69 -8.48
CA SER A 24 -12.28 11.54 -7.60
C SER A 24 -11.10 10.64 -7.98
N THR A 25 -10.11 10.53 -7.11
CA THR A 25 -9.11 9.47 -7.19
C THR A 25 -9.83 8.15 -7.02
N ALA A 26 -10.21 7.53 -8.13
CA ALA A 26 -10.79 6.20 -8.13
C ALA A 26 -9.74 5.24 -7.53
N ALA A 27 -10.01 4.73 -6.33
CA ALA A 27 -9.29 3.59 -5.79
C ALA A 27 -9.48 2.43 -6.77
N ASP A 28 -8.37 1.75 -7.13
CA ASP A 28 -8.38 0.57 -7.99
C ASP A 28 -9.39 -0.47 -7.44
N PRO A 29 -10.44 -0.84 -8.20
CA PRO A 29 -11.48 -1.76 -7.73
C PRO A 29 -11.02 -3.22 -7.69
N ALA A 30 -9.75 -3.53 -7.96
CA ALA A 30 -9.28 -4.88 -8.24
C ALA A 30 -9.23 -5.81 -7.02
N ARG A 31 -9.30 -5.32 -5.76
CA ARG A 31 -9.38 -6.19 -4.58
C ARG A 31 -10.18 -5.56 -3.44
N PRO A 32 -11.20 -6.24 -2.90
CA PRO A 32 -11.93 -5.78 -1.72
C PRO A 32 -10.96 -5.55 -0.55
N GLU A 33 -11.13 -4.46 0.16
CA GLU A 33 -10.25 -4.05 1.28
C GLU A 33 -10.14 -5.14 2.37
N LYS A 34 -11.21 -5.87 2.60
CA LYS A 34 -11.26 -7.01 3.55
C LYS A 34 -10.34 -8.19 3.22
N ASN A 35 -9.79 -8.25 2.01
CA ASN A 35 -8.84 -9.30 1.60
C ASN A 35 -7.38 -8.83 1.65
N ARG A 36 -7.12 -7.62 2.14
CA ARG A 36 -5.75 -7.16 2.40
C ARG A 36 -5.24 -7.76 3.71
N GLY A 37 -3.92 -7.93 3.81
CA GLY A 37 -3.29 -8.35 5.05
C GLY A 37 -3.47 -7.31 6.15
N THR A 38 -3.59 -7.78 7.39
CA THR A 38 -3.57 -6.92 8.57
C THR A 38 -2.17 -6.92 9.15
N ALA A 39 -1.53 -5.76 9.16
CA ALA A 39 -0.23 -5.56 9.80
C ALA A 39 -0.44 -5.04 11.23
N GLN A 40 0.22 -5.67 12.20
CA GLN A 40 0.22 -5.26 13.61
C GLN A 40 1.64 -4.96 14.05
N PRO A 41 1.98 -3.70 14.33
CA PRO A 41 3.28 -3.33 14.89
C PRO A 41 3.51 -4.00 16.25
N LEU A 42 4.75 -4.49 16.47
CA LEU A 42 5.18 -5.11 17.73
C LEU A 42 6.29 -4.29 18.39
N LEU A 43 7.26 -3.81 17.60
CA LEU A 43 8.43 -3.09 18.10
C LEU A 43 8.91 -2.09 17.05
N THR A 44 9.36 -0.93 17.51
CA THR A 44 10.26 -0.05 16.78
C THR A 44 11.41 0.30 17.71
N GLN A 45 12.65 0.04 17.29
CA GLN A 45 13.82 0.22 18.11
C GLN A 45 14.95 0.85 17.30
N ASP A 46 15.49 1.94 17.81
CA ASP A 46 16.69 2.55 17.28
C ASP A 46 17.89 1.59 17.38
N LEU A 47 18.77 1.63 16.39
CA LEU A 47 20.03 0.89 16.40
C LEU A 47 21.18 1.85 16.76
N PRO A 48 21.60 1.93 18.04
CA PRO A 48 22.59 2.93 18.47
C PRO A 48 23.95 2.76 17.77
N ASP A 49 24.33 1.52 17.44
CA ASP A 49 25.59 1.21 16.76
C ASP A 49 25.52 1.41 15.23
N ILE A 50 24.34 1.73 14.68
CA ILE A 50 24.13 2.02 13.27
C ILE A 50 23.37 3.35 13.18
N PRO A 51 24.04 4.50 13.24
CA PRO A 51 23.40 5.80 13.27
C PRO A 51 22.42 6.01 12.10
N GLY A 52 21.24 6.52 12.40
CA GLY A 52 20.19 6.78 11.40
C GLY A 52 19.31 5.56 11.06
N LYS A 53 19.62 4.38 11.60
CA LYS A 53 18.81 3.17 11.39
C LYS A 53 17.94 2.81 12.59
N GLU A 54 16.86 2.11 12.29
CA GLU A 54 15.95 1.49 13.26
C GLU A 54 15.53 0.10 12.78
N VAL A 55 15.18 -0.76 13.74
CA VAL A 55 14.47 -2.01 13.48
C VAL A 55 12.97 -1.77 13.68
N VAL A 56 12.18 -2.26 12.76
CA VAL A 56 10.72 -2.37 12.90
C VAL A 56 10.35 -3.84 12.86
N VAL A 57 9.57 -4.28 13.86
CA VAL A 57 9.04 -5.63 13.90
C VAL A 57 7.52 -5.56 13.89
N LEU A 58 6.92 -6.34 13.03
CA LEU A 58 5.46 -6.45 12.96
C LEU A 58 5.02 -7.87 12.61
N THR A 59 3.77 -8.21 12.89
CA THR A 59 3.14 -9.39 12.31
C THR A 59 2.21 -8.99 11.19
N VAL A 60 2.11 -9.86 10.19
CA VAL A 60 1.11 -9.77 9.12
C VAL A 60 0.23 -11.01 9.18
N THR A 61 -1.07 -10.80 9.11
CA THR A 61 -2.06 -11.88 9.04
C THR A 61 -2.85 -11.75 7.75
N TYR A 62 -2.88 -12.80 6.95
CA TYR A 62 -3.73 -12.95 5.79
C TYR A 62 -4.88 -13.90 6.09
N LEU A 63 -6.10 -13.46 5.84
CA LEU A 63 -7.25 -14.37 5.76
C LEU A 63 -7.14 -15.25 4.51
N PRO A 64 -7.93 -16.33 4.37
CA PRO A 64 -7.98 -17.13 3.16
C PRO A 64 -8.14 -16.27 1.90
N GLY A 65 -7.25 -16.46 0.92
CA GLY A 65 -7.20 -15.66 -0.30
C GLY A 65 -6.73 -14.21 -0.14
N GLY A 66 -6.28 -13.84 1.07
CA GLY A 66 -5.73 -12.50 1.36
C GLY A 66 -4.37 -12.28 0.71
N ALA A 67 -4.05 -11.03 0.38
CA ALA A 67 -2.76 -10.64 -0.15
C ALA A 67 -2.52 -9.13 0.00
N SER A 68 -1.26 -8.72 -0.05
CA SER A 68 -0.86 -7.33 -0.25
C SER A 68 -0.85 -6.95 -1.73
N LEU A 69 -1.00 -5.66 -2.02
CA LEU A 69 -0.68 -5.13 -3.35
C LEU A 69 0.83 -5.17 -3.59
N PRO A 70 1.29 -5.17 -4.85
CA PRO A 70 2.70 -5.01 -5.16
C PRO A 70 3.26 -3.76 -4.49
N HIS A 71 4.38 -3.90 -3.82
CA HIS A 71 4.99 -2.84 -3.03
C HIS A 71 6.51 -3.03 -2.94
N ARG A 72 7.19 -2.06 -2.34
CA ARG A 72 8.63 -2.14 -2.05
C ARG A 72 8.95 -1.56 -0.68
N HIS A 73 10.10 -1.92 -0.17
CA HIS A 73 10.67 -1.39 1.06
C HIS A 73 12.01 -0.71 0.76
N ASP A 74 12.27 0.44 1.41
CA ASP A 74 13.62 1.03 1.45
C ASP A 74 14.35 0.48 2.69
N ALA A 75 14.41 -0.86 2.78
CA ALA A 75 14.85 -1.60 3.95
C ALA A 75 15.38 -2.98 3.55
N ASP A 76 16.19 -3.57 4.40
CA ASP A 76 16.35 -5.03 4.44
C ASP A 76 15.19 -5.62 5.21
N VAL A 77 14.45 -6.54 4.59
CA VAL A 77 13.25 -7.16 5.12
C VAL A 77 13.47 -8.65 5.29
N PHE A 78 13.20 -9.14 6.47
CA PHE A 78 13.29 -10.56 6.81
C PHE A 78 11.91 -11.04 7.27
N VAL A 79 11.42 -12.07 6.62
CA VAL A 79 10.14 -12.72 6.93
C VAL A 79 10.39 -14.04 7.61
N TYR A 80 9.58 -14.36 8.63
CA TYR A 80 9.54 -15.67 9.28
C TYR A 80 8.09 -16.12 9.41
N VAL A 81 7.74 -17.24 8.80
CA VAL A 81 6.36 -17.76 8.81
C VAL A 81 6.06 -18.44 10.13
N LEU A 82 4.97 -18.02 10.78
CA LEU A 82 4.48 -18.59 12.03
C LEU A 82 3.41 -19.65 11.79
N GLU A 83 2.44 -19.35 10.93
CA GLU A 83 1.25 -20.19 10.71
C GLU A 83 0.82 -20.14 9.24
N GLY A 84 0.22 -21.23 8.79
CA GLY A 84 -0.34 -21.33 7.44
C GLY A 84 0.73 -21.41 6.36
N SER A 85 0.44 -20.88 5.18
CA SER A 85 1.35 -20.92 4.04
C SER A 85 1.23 -19.62 3.25
N VAL A 86 2.37 -19.02 2.92
CA VAL A 86 2.46 -17.74 2.23
C VAL A 86 3.19 -17.89 0.89
N LEU A 87 2.67 -17.24 -0.14
CA LEU A 87 3.29 -17.13 -1.45
C LEU A 87 4.03 -15.80 -1.52
N MET A 88 5.34 -15.85 -1.75
CA MET A 88 6.22 -14.69 -1.82
C MET A 88 6.93 -14.64 -3.17
N GLN A 89 7.10 -13.44 -3.73
CA GLN A 89 7.86 -13.22 -4.96
C GLN A 89 8.44 -11.82 -5.01
N VAL A 90 9.74 -11.72 -5.17
CA VAL A 90 10.42 -10.51 -5.63
C VAL A 90 10.44 -10.49 -7.15
N ASP A 91 10.32 -9.31 -7.74
CA ASP A 91 10.34 -9.14 -9.19
C ASP A 91 11.62 -9.73 -9.82
N GLY A 92 11.48 -10.38 -10.95
CA GLY A 92 12.57 -11.08 -11.61
C GLY A 92 12.97 -12.42 -10.97
N GLN A 93 12.36 -12.82 -9.84
CA GLN A 93 12.60 -14.12 -9.18
C GLN A 93 11.39 -15.04 -9.32
N PRO A 94 11.58 -16.36 -9.29
CA PRO A 94 10.45 -17.29 -9.24
C PRO A 94 9.69 -17.13 -7.92
N PRO A 95 8.35 -17.33 -7.93
CA PRO A 95 7.57 -17.33 -6.70
C PRO A 95 7.93 -18.55 -5.84
N VAL A 96 7.89 -18.37 -4.52
CA VAL A 96 8.11 -19.42 -3.53
C VAL A 96 6.94 -19.49 -2.57
N THR A 97 6.53 -20.71 -2.19
CA THR A 97 5.55 -20.94 -1.13
C THR A 97 6.28 -21.39 0.12
N LEU A 98 6.03 -20.69 1.22
CA LEU A 98 6.67 -20.86 2.51
C LEU A 98 5.66 -21.35 3.54
N GLY A 99 6.05 -22.33 4.34
CA GLY A 99 5.33 -22.81 5.52
C GLY A 99 5.98 -22.36 6.83
N PRO A 100 5.41 -22.75 7.99
CA PRO A 100 5.92 -22.41 9.30
C PRO A 100 7.41 -22.78 9.47
N GLY A 101 8.18 -21.87 10.06
CA GLY A 101 9.62 -22.02 10.27
C GLY A 101 10.48 -21.63 9.08
N GLN A 102 9.90 -21.34 7.93
CA GLN A 102 10.63 -20.91 6.74
C GLN A 102 10.75 -19.37 6.69
N THR A 103 11.78 -18.91 5.98
CA THR A 103 12.15 -17.50 5.91
C THR A 103 12.19 -17.01 4.46
N PHE A 104 12.04 -15.69 4.31
CA PHE A 104 12.23 -14.97 3.05
C PHE A 104 12.98 -13.67 3.31
N HIS A 105 13.73 -13.19 2.32
CA HIS A 105 14.44 -11.92 2.39
C HIS A 105 14.14 -11.07 1.16
N GLU A 106 13.99 -9.78 1.38
CA GLU A 106 13.89 -8.73 0.36
C GLU A 106 14.94 -7.67 0.66
N GLY A 107 15.72 -7.31 -0.35
CA GLY A 107 16.68 -6.22 -0.28
C GLY A 107 16.06 -4.83 -0.44
N PRO A 108 16.83 -3.77 -0.13
CA PRO A 108 16.36 -2.41 -0.33
C PRO A 108 15.99 -2.14 -1.79
N GLY A 109 14.76 -1.71 -2.01
CA GLY A 109 14.24 -1.36 -3.34
C GLY A 109 13.71 -2.52 -4.16
N ASP A 110 13.82 -3.76 -3.71
CA ASP A 110 13.19 -4.91 -4.35
C ASP A 110 11.68 -4.68 -4.46
N ILE A 111 11.11 -5.03 -5.60
CA ILE A 111 9.66 -5.01 -5.78
C ILE A 111 9.10 -6.33 -5.30
N HIS A 112 8.40 -6.32 -4.17
CA HIS A 112 7.63 -7.45 -3.68
C HIS A 112 6.39 -7.61 -4.56
N ARG A 113 6.51 -8.43 -5.60
CA ARG A 113 5.49 -8.63 -6.64
C ARG A 113 4.28 -9.39 -6.12
N GLN A 114 4.51 -10.40 -5.29
CA GLN A 114 3.47 -11.22 -4.66
C GLN A 114 3.76 -11.42 -3.18
N SER A 115 2.78 -11.10 -2.35
CA SER A 115 2.72 -11.44 -0.94
C SER A 115 1.28 -11.86 -0.65
N ALA A 116 1.03 -13.15 -0.54
CA ALA A 116 -0.32 -13.69 -0.49
C ALA A 116 -0.43 -14.92 0.41
N ASN A 117 -1.62 -15.17 0.94
CA ASN A 117 -1.95 -16.46 1.54
C ASN A 117 -2.06 -17.51 0.42
N ALA A 118 -1.26 -18.56 0.49
CA ALA A 118 -1.31 -19.65 -0.48
C ALA A 118 -2.52 -20.59 -0.28
N SER A 119 -3.25 -20.44 0.86
CA SER A 119 -4.45 -21.25 1.16
C SER A 119 -5.74 -20.46 0.89
N ALA A 120 -6.71 -21.14 0.29
CA ALA A 120 -8.06 -20.63 0.12
C ALA A 120 -8.97 -20.86 1.35
N THR A 121 -8.50 -21.66 2.33
CA THR A 121 -9.34 -22.10 3.45
C THR A 121 -8.77 -21.83 4.83
N GLN A 122 -7.45 -21.67 4.97
CA GLN A 122 -6.77 -21.44 6.24
C GLN A 122 -6.10 -20.07 6.26
N PRO A 123 -6.06 -19.36 7.40
CA PRO A 123 -5.30 -18.14 7.53
C PRO A 123 -3.78 -18.40 7.49
N ALA A 124 -3.01 -17.37 7.21
CA ALA A 124 -1.56 -17.39 7.32
C ALA A 124 -1.08 -16.21 8.16
N LYS A 125 -0.01 -16.42 8.94
CA LYS A 125 0.60 -15.41 9.80
C LYS A 125 2.12 -15.49 9.74
N PHE A 126 2.77 -14.35 9.65
CA PHE A 126 4.22 -14.25 9.64
C PHE A 126 4.70 -13.00 10.36
N VAL A 127 5.95 -13.06 10.81
CA VAL A 127 6.67 -11.91 11.37
C VAL A 127 7.49 -11.28 10.26
N VAL A 128 7.56 -9.97 10.30
CA VAL A 128 8.43 -9.16 9.45
C VAL A 128 9.38 -8.37 10.33
N PHE A 129 10.68 -8.50 10.06
CA PHE A 129 11.74 -7.64 10.59
C PHE A 129 12.22 -6.74 9.46
N MET A 130 12.32 -5.45 9.73
CA MET A 130 12.89 -4.49 8.79
C MET A 130 14.00 -3.69 9.44
N ILE A 131 15.15 -3.58 8.75
CA ILE A 131 16.21 -2.63 9.09
C ILE A 131 16.13 -1.51 8.06
N LYS A 132 15.73 -0.32 8.51
CA LYS A 132 15.43 0.82 7.63
C LYS A 132 16.00 2.13 8.17
N ASP A 133 16.03 3.14 7.31
CA ASP A 133 16.30 4.50 7.76
C ASP A 133 15.15 5.01 8.64
N LYS A 134 15.51 5.71 9.72
CA LYS A 134 14.54 6.44 10.55
C LYS A 134 13.74 7.40 9.67
N ASN A 135 12.49 7.64 10.06
CA ASN A 135 11.60 8.58 9.37
C ASN A 135 11.26 8.23 7.90
N LYS A 136 11.68 7.07 7.40
CA LYS A 136 11.21 6.55 6.11
C LYS A 136 9.96 5.68 6.31
N PRO A 137 9.03 5.66 5.36
CA PRO A 137 7.89 4.74 5.43
C PRO A 137 8.37 3.29 5.39
N ALA A 138 7.66 2.40 6.11
CA ALA A 138 7.96 0.97 6.10
C ALA A 138 7.70 0.34 4.73
N THR A 139 6.72 0.86 3.99
CA THR A 139 6.28 0.32 2.70
C THR A 139 5.87 1.47 1.79
N ARG A 140 6.14 1.35 0.50
CA ARG A 140 5.63 2.24 -0.55
C ARG A 140 5.12 1.44 -1.74
N ALA A 141 4.21 2.01 -2.53
CA ALA A 141 3.71 1.37 -3.73
C ALA A 141 4.86 1.00 -4.69
N ALA A 142 4.72 -0.11 -5.41
CA ALA A 142 5.54 -0.40 -6.56
C ALA A 142 5.05 0.48 -7.72
N ASP A 143 5.95 1.26 -8.31
CA ASP A 143 5.67 2.05 -9.51
C ASP A 143 5.66 1.15 -10.73
#